data_8c356fbd26e906b991ba1f0c376b2b15
#
_entry.id   8c356fbd26e906b991ba1f0c376b2b15
#
_cell.length_a   1.000
_cell.length_b   1.000
_cell.length_c   1.000
_cell.angle_alpha   90.00
_cell.angle_beta   90.00
_cell.angle_gamma   90.00
#
_symmetry.space_group_name_H-M   'P 1'
#
loop_
_entity.id
_entity.type
_entity.pdbx_description
1 polymer ?
#
loop_
_entity_poly.entity_id
_entity_poly.type
_entity_poly.pdbx_seq_one_letter_code
_entity_poly.pdbx_strand_id
1 'polypeptide(L)'
;MADLYILSMPLAETTAEPTIRVSGGWTSRFTLLWFGFWMAWLVPVQLVLPNQFAALDAAHKVRDFGIANGAAGVVALIALPVAGALCDRTRTRWGRRRVWMSAGVVVLALSLVAIGPQRSWVGVTVCWMFASLGFSIASAGLFAAVADQVPVTQRGIISGAIFGPQALGLLVGLALLAEVITGTASGYLVLAVLVVILSIPFVLRYRDSPIIGGRLPLTLSALSEAMWVSPRAYPDFAWAFGGRVAVNIGNALGTTYLLYFFTNDLRLKDPDTALLEVTAIYLVFTLITTYGGGVLSDRSGRRRMFVAVASVLQGVAAVLLVIWPSFGTTLVAGAFLGAGYGAFLSVDQALVTQVLPDAETRAKDLGIMNIGTNVPQAIAPVVAALVIDQLGGYRVLFAFAGIFTFLGATMVYRIKSIK
;
A
#
# COMPACT_ATOMS: atom_id res chain seq x y z
N MET A 1 -20.67 -49.58 -27.90
CA MET A 1 -21.69 -48.57 -27.49
C MET A 1 -21.41 -48.17 -26.04
N ALA A 2 -20.30 -47.47 -25.83
CA ALA A 2 -19.91 -46.96 -24.49
C ALA A 2 -18.98 -45.76 -24.64
N ASP A 3 -19.31 -44.82 -25.54
CA ASP A 3 -18.53 -43.59 -25.76
C ASP A 3 -19.49 -42.48 -26.14
N LEU A 4 -20.15 -41.87 -25.16
CA LEU A 4 -20.92 -40.62 -25.39
C LEU A 4 -21.50 -40.04 -24.08
N TYR A 5 -20.76 -40.12 -22.94
CA TYR A 5 -21.22 -39.48 -21.69
C TYR A 5 -20.17 -38.60 -21.01
N ILE A 6 -19.21 -38.03 -21.78
CA ILE A 6 -18.25 -37.06 -21.27
C ILE A 6 -18.35 -35.76 -22.06
N LEU A 7 -19.52 -35.12 -22.06
CA LEU A 7 -19.66 -33.76 -22.63
C LEU A 7 -20.96 -33.11 -22.14
N SER A 8 -21.10 -32.92 -20.84
CA SER A 8 -21.99 -31.88 -20.30
C SER A 8 -21.68 -31.64 -18.80
N MET A 9 -20.42 -31.31 -18.48
CA MET A 9 -20.21 -30.50 -17.29
C MET A 9 -20.71 -29.10 -17.69
N PRO A 10 -21.70 -28.51 -16.98
CA PRO A 10 -22.02 -27.12 -17.18
C PRO A 10 -20.77 -26.33 -16.83
N LEU A 11 -20.24 -25.60 -17.82
CA LEU A 11 -19.25 -24.56 -17.62
C LEU A 11 -19.70 -23.77 -16.39
N ALA A 12 -18.82 -23.66 -15.40
CA ALA A 12 -19.09 -22.91 -14.18
C ALA A 12 -19.75 -21.60 -14.60
N GLU A 13 -20.99 -21.37 -14.16
CA GLU A 13 -21.67 -20.10 -14.38
C GLU A 13 -20.77 -19.02 -13.82
N THR A 14 -20.05 -18.36 -14.70
CA THR A 14 -19.29 -17.15 -14.38
C THR A 14 -20.27 -16.19 -13.75
N THR A 15 -20.02 -15.80 -12.51
CA THR A 15 -20.80 -14.75 -11.83
C THR A 15 -20.94 -13.59 -12.80
N ALA A 16 -22.19 -13.32 -13.22
CA ALA A 16 -22.45 -12.29 -14.22
C ALA A 16 -21.83 -10.98 -13.74
N GLU A 17 -20.94 -10.40 -14.54
CA GLU A 17 -20.30 -9.13 -14.18
C GLU A 17 -21.34 -8.06 -13.90
N PRO A 18 -21.14 -7.21 -12.87
CA PRO A 18 -22.09 -6.13 -12.58
C PRO A 18 -22.17 -5.19 -13.78
N THR A 19 -23.37 -4.95 -14.26
CA THR A 19 -23.63 -4.04 -15.39
C THR A 19 -24.17 -2.68 -14.94
N ILE A 20 -24.75 -2.61 -13.75
CA ILE A 20 -25.38 -1.39 -13.22
C ILE A 20 -24.29 -0.54 -12.52
N ARG A 21 -24.17 0.71 -12.93
CA ARG A 21 -23.25 1.67 -12.33
C ARG A 21 -23.61 1.95 -10.87
N VAL A 22 -22.61 1.98 -9.98
CA VAL A 22 -22.81 2.46 -8.62
C VAL A 22 -23.06 3.96 -8.62
N SER A 23 -23.89 4.41 -7.70
CA SER A 23 -24.28 5.85 -7.58
C SER A 23 -23.13 6.70 -7.02
N GLY A 24 -23.17 8.01 -7.29
CA GLY A 24 -22.22 8.97 -6.67
C GLY A 24 -22.25 8.91 -5.14
N GLY A 25 -23.43 8.69 -4.53
CA GLY A 25 -23.55 8.51 -3.09
C GLY A 25 -22.93 7.22 -2.54
N TRP A 26 -22.81 6.16 -3.35
CA TRP A 26 -22.04 4.97 -3.03
C TRP A 26 -20.54 5.31 -3.06
N THR A 27 -20.09 5.95 -4.14
CA THR A 27 -18.68 6.33 -4.33
C THR A 27 -18.20 7.27 -3.23
N SER A 28 -18.93 8.32 -2.90
CA SER A 28 -18.51 9.27 -1.85
C SER A 28 -18.41 8.63 -0.48
N ARG A 29 -19.35 7.76 -0.08
CA ARG A 29 -19.27 7.02 1.18
C ARG A 29 -18.10 6.03 1.19
N PHE A 30 -17.81 5.39 0.06
CA PHE A 30 -16.67 4.50 -0.10
C PHE A 30 -15.35 5.26 0.00
N THR A 31 -15.25 6.42 -0.65
CA THR A 31 -14.10 7.34 -0.55
C THR A 31 -13.87 7.81 0.89
N LEU A 32 -14.95 8.17 1.60
CA LEU A 32 -14.88 8.62 2.99
C LEU A 32 -14.36 7.53 3.93
N LEU A 33 -14.82 6.28 3.74
CA LEU A 33 -14.31 5.13 4.47
C LEU A 33 -12.80 4.94 4.21
N TRP A 34 -12.37 4.95 2.95
CA TRP A 34 -10.96 4.79 2.60
C TRP A 34 -10.09 5.94 3.13
N PHE A 35 -10.63 7.16 3.19
CA PHE A 35 -9.94 8.30 3.79
C PHE A 35 -9.61 8.04 5.28
N GLY A 36 -10.59 7.66 6.08
CA GLY A 36 -10.35 7.29 7.48
C GLY A 36 -9.45 6.07 7.64
N PHE A 37 -9.57 5.10 6.74
CA PHE A 37 -8.82 3.86 6.75
C PHE A 37 -7.33 4.08 6.45
N TRP A 38 -7.00 4.87 5.43
CA TRP A 38 -5.62 5.25 5.12
C TRP A 38 -5.00 6.13 6.21
N MET A 39 -5.78 7.05 6.77
CA MET A 39 -5.33 7.88 7.89
C MET A 39 -4.98 7.00 9.10
N ALA A 40 -5.85 6.06 9.48
CA ALA A 40 -5.64 5.15 10.60
C ALA A 40 -4.46 4.18 10.40
N TRP A 41 -4.03 3.96 9.15
CA TRP A 41 -2.90 3.10 8.82
C TRP A 41 -1.59 3.87 8.67
N LEU A 42 -1.58 4.93 7.87
CA LEU A 42 -0.35 5.63 7.47
C LEU A 42 0.18 6.58 8.54
N VAL A 43 -0.70 7.28 9.25
CA VAL A 43 -0.27 8.26 10.26
C VAL A 43 0.44 7.60 11.45
N PRO A 44 -0.03 6.47 11.99
CA PRO A 44 0.74 5.74 12.98
C PRO A 44 2.15 5.37 12.50
N VAL A 45 2.30 4.84 11.29
CA VAL A 45 3.61 4.44 10.76
C VAL A 45 4.56 5.64 10.60
N GLN A 46 4.03 6.77 10.15
CA GLN A 46 4.87 7.94 9.86
C GLN A 46 5.23 8.77 11.10
N LEU A 47 4.33 8.87 12.08
CA LEU A 47 4.45 9.81 13.19
C LEU A 47 4.33 9.15 14.57
N VAL A 48 3.21 8.45 14.83
CA VAL A 48 2.84 8.10 16.22
C VAL A 48 3.67 6.93 16.77
N LEU A 49 3.85 5.88 15.97
CA LEU A 49 4.68 4.72 16.33
C LEU A 49 6.15 5.10 16.53
N PRO A 50 6.81 5.84 15.60
CA PRO A 50 8.17 6.29 15.82
C PRO A 50 8.34 7.10 17.11
N ASN A 51 7.43 8.03 17.40
CA ASN A 51 7.47 8.82 18.63
C ASN A 51 7.25 7.95 19.87
N GLN A 52 6.34 6.97 19.82
CA GLN A 52 6.10 6.03 20.92
C GLN A 52 7.33 5.15 21.20
N PHE A 53 7.94 4.57 20.17
CA PHE A 53 9.18 3.78 20.35
C PHE A 53 10.33 4.62 20.86
N ALA A 54 10.46 5.89 20.43
CA ALA A 54 11.46 6.81 20.95
C ALA A 54 11.24 7.14 22.44
N ALA A 55 9.99 7.24 22.87
CA ALA A 55 9.65 7.47 24.28
C ALA A 55 9.82 6.22 25.16
N LEU A 56 9.65 5.02 24.61
CA LEU A 56 9.81 3.76 25.35
C LEU A 56 11.27 3.38 25.53
N ASP A 57 12.06 3.43 24.46
CA ASP A 57 13.49 3.11 24.46
C ASP A 57 14.22 3.89 23.36
N ALA A 58 14.81 5.01 23.73
CA ALA A 58 15.54 5.87 22.79
C ALA A 58 16.75 5.18 22.15
N ALA A 59 17.37 4.20 22.83
CA ALA A 59 18.56 3.50 22.33
C ALA A 59 18.21 2.48 21.24
N HIS A 60 17.07 1.80 21.35
CA HIS A 60 16.68 0.72 20.44
C HIS A 60 15.47 1.06 19.56
N LYS A 61 14.99 2.33 19.56
CA LYS A 61 13.78 2.77 18.86
C LYS A 61 13.72 2.40 17.36
N VAL A 62 14.86 2.50 16.66
CA VAL A 62 14.97 2.20 15.23
C VAL A 62 14.74 0.72 14.97
N ARG A 63 15.43 -0.15 15.74
CA ARG A 63 15.28 -1.60 15.69
C ARG A 63 13.85 -2.03 16.01
N ASP A 64 13.30 -1.55 17.11
CA ASP A 64 12.00 -1.97 17.63
C ASP A 64 10.87 -1.54 16.70
N PHE A 65 10.96 -0.33 16.14
CA PHE A 65 10.05 0.15 15.09
C PHE A 65 10.15 -0.71 13.81
N GLY A 66 11.38 -1.08 13.38
CA GLY A 66 11.60 -1.97 12.24
C GLY A 66 10.98 -3.34 12.45
N ILE A 67 11.19 -3.96 13.63
CA ILE A 67 10.59 -5.25 14.00
C ILE A 67 9.07 -5.18 14.01
N ALA A 68 8.49 -4.13 14.61
CA ALA A 68 7.04 -3.96 14.69
C ALA A 68 6.38 -3.85 13.30
N ASN A 69 6.95 -3.04 12.41
CA ASN A 69 6.42 -2.91 11.05
C ASN A 69 6.66 -4.16 10.20
N GLY A 70 7.81 -4.81 10.35
CA GLY A 70 8.09 -6.07 9.68
C GLY A 70 7.13 -7.18 10.09
N ALA A 71 6.89 -7.33 11.41
CA ALA A 71 5.91 -8.30 11.94
C ALA A 71 4.48 -8.00 11.44
N ALA A 72 4.07 -6.73 11.45
CA ALA A 72 2.78 -6.31 10.90
C ALA A 72 2.69 -6.58 9.38
N GLY A 73 3.79 -6.39 8.65
CA GLY A 73 3.89 -6.72 7.23
C GLY A 73 3.70 -8.20 6.94
N VAL A 74 4.31 -9.07 7.74
CA VAL A 74 4.11 -10.54 7.64
C VAL A 74 2.65 -10.90 7.91
N VAL A 75 2.02 -10.29 8.93
CA VAL A 75 0.59 -10.47 9.20
C VAL A 75 -0.24 -10.04 8.00
N ALA A 76 0.03 -8.89 7.39
CA ALA A 76 -0.72 -8.41 6.22
C ALA A 76 -0.62 -9.37 5.02
N LEU A 77 0.58 -9.89 4.74
CA LEU A 77 0.82 -10.84 3.63
C LEU A 77 -0.01 -12.11 3.75
N ILE A 78 -0.21 -12.60 4.98
CA ILE A 78 -0.99 -13.82 5.24
C ILE A 78 -2.47 -13.49 5.39
N ALA A 79 -2.79 -12.45 6.16
CA ALA A 79 -4.16 -12.15 6.55
C ALA A 79 -5.04 -11.70 5.37
N LEU A 80 -4.50 -10.94 4.42
CA LEU A 80 -5.28 -10.41 3.30
C LEU A 80 -5.85 -11.53 2.40
N PRO A 81 -5.05 -12.49 1.89
CA PRO A 81 -5.58 -13.59 1.09
C PRO A 81 -6.46 -14.55 1.90
N VAL A 82 -6.11 -14.83 3.17
CA VAL A 82 -6.92 -15.68 4.05
C VAL A 82 -8.28 -15.04 4.33
N ALA A 83 -8.29 -13.76 4.70
CA ALA A 83 -9.53 -13.01 4.91
C ALA A 83 -10.39 -12.95 3.65
N GLY A 84 -9.80 -12.76 2.48
CA GLY A 84 -10.49 -12.80 1.18
C GLY A 84 -11.19 -14.13 0.96
N ALA A 85 -10.47 -15.23 1.14
CA ALA A 85 -11.00 -16.59 0.98
C ALA A 85 -12.12 -16.92 1.99
N LEU A 86 -11.98 -16.50 3.24
CA LEU A 86 -12.99 -16.68 4.26
C LEU A 86 -14.22 -15.80 4.01
N CYS A 87 -13.99 -14.56 3.57
CA CYS A 87 -15.05 -13.62 3.18
C CYS A 87 -15.92 -14.19 2.05
N ASP A 88 -15.34 -14.86 1.06
CA ASP A 88 -16.07 -15.51 -0.03
C ASP A 88 -16.96 -16.68 0.43
N ARG A 89 -16.57 -17.35 1.51
CA ARG A 89 -17.31 -18.49 2.08
C ARG A 89 -18.35 -18.13 3.13
N THR A 90 -18.28 -16.90 3.62
CA THR A 90 -19.15 -16.44 4.72
C THR A 90 -20.59 -16.30 4.24
N ARG A 91 -21.53 -16.87 5.01
CA ARG A 91 -22.97 -16.75 4.80
C ARG A 91 -23.61 -16.37 6.12
N THR A 92 -23.92 -15.09 6.28
CA THR A 92 -24.56 -14.57 7.49
C THR A 92 -25.80 -13.76 7.14
N ARG A 93 -26.72 -13.63 8.11
CA ARG A 93 -27.90 -12.74 7.99
C ARG A 93 -27.55 -11.27 7.82
N TRP A 94 -26.33 -10.87 8.19
CA TRP A 94 -25.83 -9.51 8.11
C TRP A 94 -25.16 -9.21 6.77
N GLY A 95 -25.08 -10.22 5.91
CA GLY A 95 -24.40 -10.18 4.64
C GLY A 95 -23.03 -10.88 4.66
N ARG A 96 -22.46 -11.05 3.48
CA ARG A 96 -21.17 -11.71 3.27
C ARG A 96 -20.00 -10.75 3.49
N ARG A 97 -20.00 -9.61 2.79
CA ARG A 97 -18.91 -8.62 2.80
C ARG A 97 -19.01 -7.67 4.00
N ARG A 98 -20.22 -7.27 4.34
CA ARG A 98 -20.46 -6.31 5.42
C ARG A 98 -19.89 -6.75 6.76
N VAL A 99 -20.01 -8.03 7.12
CA VAL A 99 -19.46 -8.58 8.38
C VAL A 99 -17.95 -8.43 8.43
N TRP A 100 -17.23 -8.74 7.34
CA TRP A 100 -15.77 -8.63 7.27
C TRP A 100 -15.29 -7.19 7.31
N MET A 101 -15.96 -6.28 6.60
CA MET A 101 -15.67 -4.84 6.69
C MET A 101 -15.83 -4.35 8.12
N SER A 102 -16.97 -4.65 8.76
CA SER A 102 -17.25 -4.24 10.15
C SER A 102 -16.26 -4.81 11.13
N ALA A 103 -16.00 -6.12 11.07
CA ALA A 103 -15.07 -6.81 11.96
C ALA A 103 -13.65 -6.23 11.83
N GLY A 104 -13.18 -6.02 10.60
CA GLY A 104 -11.86 -5.45 10.36
C GLY A 104 -11.73 -4.02 10.88
N VAL A 105 -12.74 -3.16 10.68
CA VAL A 105 -12.76 -1.79 11.24
C VAL A 105 -12.73 -1.82 12.76
N VAL A 106 -13.52 -2.70 13.39
CA VAL A 106 -13.55 -2.83 14.85
C VAL A 106 -12.21 -3.34 15.39
N VAL A 107 -11.62 -4.38 14.77
CA VAL A 107 -10.31 -4.89 15.18
C VAL A 107 -9.24 -3.80 15.04
N LEU A 108 -9.21 -3.06 13.92
CA LEU A 108 -8.28 -1.95 13.72
C LEU A 108 -8.45 -0.87 14.80
N ALA A 109 -9.67 -0.42 15.03
CA ALA A 109 -9.95 0.64 16.01
C ALA A 109 -9.58 0.21 17.44
N LEU A 110 -9.98 -1.00 17.86
CA LEU A 110 -9.63 -1.52 19.18
C LEU A 110 -8.11 -1.70 19.35
N SER A 111 -7.42 -2.13 18.29
CA SER A 111 -5.97 -2.26 18.32
C SER A 111 -5.30 -0.90 18.48
N LEU A 112 -5.75 0.14 17.76
CA LEU A 112 -5.23 1.50 17.92
C LEU A 112 -5.43 2.02 19.35
N VAL A 113 -6.62 1.83 19.93
CA VAL A 113 -6.87 2.19 21.33
C VAL A 113 -5.95 1.42 22.28
N ALA A 114 -5.73 0.13 22.03
CA ALA A 114 -4.90 -0.73 22.86
C ALA A 114 -3.39 -0.39 22.76
N ILE A 115 -2.91 0.18 21.65
CA ILE A 115 -1.51 0.60 21.49
C ILE A 115 -1.17 1.76 22.43
N GLY A 116 -2.07 2.74 22.59
CA GLY A 116 -1.81 3.97 23.35
C GLY A 116 -1.24 3.76 24.77
N PRO A 117 -1.82 2.89 25.60
CA PRO A 117 -1.36 2.65 26.97
C PRO A 117 -0.15 1.71 27.08
N GLN A 118 0.34 1.12 25.99
CA GLN A 118 1.45 0.17 26.04
C GLN A 118 2.76 0.84 26.49
N ARG A 119 3.43 0.17 27.43
CA ARG A 119 4.70 0.63 28.03
C ARG A 119 5.88 -0.30 27.69
N SER A 120 5.69 -1.25 26.78
CA SER A 120 6.74 -2.13 26.28
C SER A 120 6.70 -2.19 24.77
N TRP A 121 7.87 -2.28 24.13
CA TRP A 121 7.96 -2.41 22.68
C TRP A 121 7.26 -3.67 22.15
N VAL A 122 7.26 -4.76 22.92
CA VAL A 122 6.56 -6.00 22.58
C VAL A 122 5.04 -5.78 22.56
N GLY A 123 4.51 -5.09 23.59
CA GLY A 123 3.07 -4.77 23.66
C GLY A 123 2.61 -3.92 22.47
N VAL A 124 3.39 -2.87 22.12
CA VAL A 124 3.13 -2.05 20.93
C VAL A 124 3.15 -2.91 19.66
N THR A 125 4.17 -3.76 19.51
CA THR A 125 4.33 -4.64 18.34
C THR A 125 3.13 -5.58 18.18
N VAL A 126 2.72 -6.25 19.25
CA VAL A 126 1.58 -7.18 19.22
C VAL A 126 0.28 -6.46 18.85
N CYS A 127 0.01 -5.31 19.48
CA CYS A 127 -1.18 -4.52 19.15
C CYS A 127 -1.12 -4.01 17.69
N TRP A 128 0.06 -3.64 17.19
CA TRP A 128 0.25 -3.22 15.79
C TRP A 128 0.04 -4.38 14.80
N MET A 129 0.43 -5.60 15.15
CA MET A 129 0.10 -6.80 14.37
C MET A 129 -1.42 -7.00 14.28
N PHE A 130 -2.16 -6.80 15.38
CA PHE A 130 -3.63 -6.84 15.36
C PHE A 130 -4.24 -5.69 14.54
N ALA A 131 -3.65 -4.50 14.57
CA ALA A 131 -4.08 -3.41 13.69
C ALA A 131 -3.90 -3.79 12.20
N SER A 132 -2.78 -4.41 11.86
CA SER A 132 -2.51 -4.94 10.51
C SER A 132 -3.50 -6.03 10.11
N LEU A 133 -3.85 -6.93 11.03
CA LEU A 133 -4.88 -7.94 10.83
C LEU A 133 -6.24 -7.29 10.54
N GLY A 134 -6.65 -6.30 11.36
CA GLY A 134 -7.90 -5.56 11.16
C GLY A 134 -7.95 -4.84 9.83
N PHE A 135 -6.85 -4.16 9.46
CA PHE A 135 -6.71 -3.51 8.15
C PHE A 135 -6.85 -4.52 7.00
N SER A 136 -6.21 -5.68 7.08
CA SER A 136 -6.28 -6.72 6.06
C SER A 136 -7.68 -7.32 5.93
N ILE A 137 -8.34 -7.59 7.05
CA ILE A 137 -9.71 -8.13 7.08
C ILE A 137 -10.70 -7.17 6.41
N ALA A 138 -10.67 -5.88 6.79
CA ALA A 138 -11.57 -4.89 6.20
C ALA A 138 -11.26 -4.67 4.72
N SER A 139 -9.97 -4.57 4.34
CA SER A 139 -9.54 -4.42 2.94
C SER A 139 -10.03 -5.56 2.05
N ALA A 140 -9.96 -6.81 2.52
CA ALA A 140 -10.48 -7.96 1.79
C ALA A 140 -11.97 -7.82 1.49
N GLY A 141 -12.77 -7.41 2.49
CA GLY A 141 -14.20 -7.14 2.30
C GLY A 141 -14.48 -5.98 1.34
N LEU A 142 -13.69 -4.90 1.43
CA LEU A 142 -13.83 -3.71 0.59
C LEU A 142 -13.45 -3.97 -0.87
N PHE A 143 -12.35 -4.67 -1.13
CA PHE A 143 -11.97 -5.05 -2.50
C PHE A 143 -12.97 -6.02 -3.12
N ALA A 144 -13.47 -6.97 -2.33
CA ALA A 144 -14.51 -7.87 -2.77
C ALA A 144 -15.83 -7.14 -3.09
N ALA A 145 -16.18 -6.10 -2.32
CA ALA A 145 -17.36 -5.27 -2.63
C ALA A 145 -17.24 -4.53 -3.97
N VAL A 146 -16.03 -4.08 -4.32
CA VAL A 146 -15.77 -3.49 -5.65
C VAL A 146 -15.97 -4.53 -6.76
N ALA A 147 -15.45 -5.74 -6.59
CA ALA A 147 -15.62 -6.82 -7.56
C ALA A 147 -17.11 -7.21 -7.73
N ASP A 148 -17.87 -7.25 -6.62
CA ASP A 148 -19.27 -7.67 -6.60
C ASP A 148 -20.25 -6.61 -7.13
N GLN A 149 -19.94 -5.32 -7.04
CA GLN A 149 -20.91 -4.23 -7.32
C GLN A 149 -20.48 -3.25 -8.41
N VAL A 150 -19.19 -3.15 -8.73
CA VAL A 150 -18.69 -2.13 -9.65
C VAL A 150 -18.45 -2.71 -11.05
N PRO A 151 -19.15 -2.20 -12.07
CA PRO A 151 -18.92 -2.63 -13.46
C PRO A 151 -17.52 -2.24 -13.93
N VAL A 152 -16.96 -3.01 -14.85
CA VAL A 152 -15.60 -2.81 -15.40
C VAL A 152 -15.38 -1.37 -15.87
N THR A 153 -16.39 -0.78 -16.52
CA THR A 153 -16.35 0.60 -17.04
C THR A 153 -16.22 1.69 -15.96
N GLN A 154 -16.48 1.35 -14.69
CA GLN A 154 -16.42 2.30 -13.56
C GLN A 154 -15.25 2.00 -12.60
N ARG A 155 -14.55 0.87 -12.75
CA ARG A 155 -13.47 0.46 -11.85
C ARG A 155 -12.32 1.47 -11.77
N GLY A 156 -12.02 2.19 -12.85
CA GLY A 156 -11.02 3.25 -12.84
C GLY A 156 -11.37 4.40 -11.88
N ILE A 157 -12.62 4.87 -11.90
CA ILE A 157 -13.11 5.91 -10.98
C ILE A 157 -13.05 5.41 -9.53
N ILE A 158 -13.43 4.16 -9.30
CA ILE A 158 -13.42 3.56 -7.96
C ILE A 158 -11.99 3.31 -7.46
N SER A 159 -11.04 2.97 -8.33
CA SER A 159 -9.62 2.93 -7.95
C SER A 159 -9.13 4.31 -7.49
N GLY A 160 -9.53 5.38 -8.17
CA GLY A 160 -9.28 6.74 -7.70
C GLY A 160 -9.91 7.05 -6.34
N ALA A 161 -11.11 6.49 -6.07
CA ALA A 161 -11.79 6.61 -4.77
C ALA A 161 -11.12 5.81 -3.64
N ILE A 162 -10.28 4.82 -3.96
CA ILE A 162 -9.46 4.07 -3.00
C ILE A 162 -8.14 4.79 -2.71
N PHE A 163 -7.38 5.12 -3.74
CA PHE A 163 -6.00 5.61 -3.62
C PHE A 163 -5.89 7.14 -3.52
N GLY A 164 -6.85 7.90 -4.08
CA GLY A 164 -6.88 9.35 -3.93
C GLY A 164 -6.95 9.80 -2.46
N PRO A 165 -7.82 9.22 -1.62
CA PRO A 165 -7.87 9.51 -0.20
C PRO A 165 -6.62 9.16 0.59
N GLN A 166 -5.74 8.29 0.10
CA GLN A 166 -4.50 7.90 0.77
C GLN A 166 -3.60 9.10 1.06
N ALA A 167 -3.34 9.91 0.05
CA ALA A 167 -2.50 11.09 0.17
C ALA A 167 -3.14 12.14 1.10
N LEU A 168 -4.44 12.41 0.91
CA LEU A 168 -5.18 13.37 1.73
C LEU A 168 -5.32 12.90 3.18
N GLY A 169 -5.59 11.61 3.40
CA GLY A 169 -5.71 11.02 4.74
C GLY A 169 -4.40 11.10 5.51
N LEU A 170 -3.28 10.82 4.86
CA LEU A 170 -1.97 10.98 5.47
C LEU A 170 -1.70 12.45 5.83
N LEU A 171 -1.88 13.38 4.90
CA LEU A 171 -1.58 14.80 5.13
C LEU A 171 -2.47 15.41 6.23
N VAL A 172 -3.79 15.19 6.15
CA VAL A 172 -4.73 15.69 7.16
C VAL A 172 -4.47 15.05 8.52
N GLY A 173 -4.16 13.75 8.55
CA GLY A 173 -3.86 13.06 9.81
C GLY A 173 -2.54 13.52 10.44
N LEU A 174 -1.49 13.76 9.63
CA LEU A 174 -0.24 14.35 10.13
C LEU A 174 -0.48 15.76 10.67
N ALA A 175 -1.17 16.62 9.94
CA ALA A 175 -1.48 17.96 10.38
C ALA A 175 -2.29 17.95 11.69
N LEU A 176 -3.29 17.06 11.79
CA LEU A 176 -4.10 16.92 13.00
C LEU A 176 -3.27 16.52 14.22
N LEU A 177 -2.36 15.58 14.07
CA LEU A 177 -1.57 15.03 15.19
C LEU A 177 -0.28 15.81 15.48
N ALA A 178 0.30 16.49 14.49
CA ALA A 178 1.46 17.34 14.74
C ALA A 178 1.08 18.69 15.39
N GLU A 179 -0.03 19.29 14.93
CA GLU A 179 -0.37 20.66 15.28
C GLU A 179 -1.51 20.79 16.33
N VAL A 180 -2.40 19.79 16.41
CA VAL A 180 -3.64 19.94 17.22
C VAL A 180 -3.70 18.96 18.38
N ILE A 181 -3.36 17.71 18.16
CA ILE A 181 -3.52 16.63 19.15
C ILE A 181 -2.17 16.29 19.76
N THR A 182 -1.94 16.74 20.96
CA THR A 182 -0.72 16.41 21.71
C THR A 182 -0.86 15.07 22.44
N GLY A 183 0.18 14.23 22.32
CA GLY A 183 0.29 12.96 23.06
C GLY A 183 -0.07 11.72 22.23
N THR A 184 0.72 10.67 22.46
CA THR A 184 0.66 9.40 21.71
C THR A 184 -0.68 8.68 21.87
N ALA A 185 -1.18 8.56 23.11
CA ALA A 185 -2.42 7.81 23.38
C ALA A 185 -3.66 8.54 22.82
N SER A 186 -3.71 9.88 22.92
CA SER A 186 -4.78 10.70 22.33
C SER A 186 -4.76 10.63 20.81
N GLY A 187 -3.59 10.59 20.18
CA GLY A 187 -3.44 10.42 18.74
C GLY A 187 -4.06 9.12 18.26
N TYR A 188 -3.71 7.99 18.88
CA TYR A 188 -4.33 6.70 18.52
C TYR A 188 -5.84 6.68 18.75
N LEU A 189 -6.31 7.26 19.85
CA LEU A 189 -7.74 7.32 20.16
C LEU A 189 -8.51 8.11 19.07
N VAL A 190 -7.99 9.26 18.66
CA VAL A 190 -8.59 10.08 17.62
C VAL A 190 -8.64 9.32 16.29
N LEU A 191 -7.56 8.67 15.89
CA LEU A 191 -7.53 7.86 14.67
C LEU A 191 -8.52 6.69 14.74
N ALA A 192 -8.63 6.02 15.89
CA ALA A 192 -9.59 4.94 16.11
C ALA A 192 -11.04 5.44 16.00
N VAL A 193 -11.36 6.57 16.60
CA VAL A 193 -12.69 7.18 16.51
C VAL A 193 -13.01 7.60 15.07
N LEU A 194 -12.07 8.25 14.40
CA LEU A 194 -12.26 8.70 13.02
C LEU A 194 -12.47 7.54 12.05
N VAL A 195 -11.68 6.46 12.15
CA VAL A 195 -11.88 5.32 11.25
C VAL A 195 -13.24 4.67 11.44
N VAL A 196 -13.76 4.61 12.66
CA VAL A 196 -15.10 4.09 12.92
C VAL A 196 -16.16 5.03 12.36
N ILE A 197 -16.14 6.33 12.71
CA ILE A 197 -17.14 7.30 12.27
C ILE A 197 -17.21 7.39 10.74
N LEU A 198 -16.05 7.46 10.07
CA LEU A 198 -15.98 7.58 8.62
C LEU A 198 -16.38 6.29 7.89
N SER A 199 -16.31 5.14 8.57
CA SER A 199 -16.73 3.84 8.00
C SER A 199 -18.24 3.60 8.11
N ILE A 200 -18.89 4.14 9.13
CA ILE A 200 -20.33 3.92 9.41
C ILE A 200 -21.23 4.19 8.18
N PRO A 201 -21.10 5.32 7.46
CA PRO A 201 -22.02 5.64 6.36
C PRO A 201 -21.99 4.63 5.22
N PHE A 202 -20.82 4.03 4.94
CA PHE A 202 -20.69 3.00 3.92
C PHE A 202 -21.16 1.66 4.43
N VAL A 203 -20.66 1.20 5.57
CA VAL A 203 -20.95 -0.13 6.14
C VAL A 203 -22.45 -0.30 6.42
N LEU A 204 -23.15 0.70 6.95
CA LEU A 204 -24.58 0.62 7.25
C LEU A 204 -25.46 0.56 6.00
N ARG A 205 -25.05 1.25 4.93
CA ARG A 205 -25.84 1.31 3.67
C ARG A 205 -25.39 0.29 2.62
N TYR A 206 -24.30 -0.43 2.87
CA TYR A 206 -23.86 -1.49 1.98
C TYR A 206 -24.87 -2.65 1.98
N ARG A 207 -25.29 -3.04 0.80
CA ARG A 207 -26.17 -4.21 0.60
C ARG A 207 -25.37 -5.28 -0.11
N ASP A 208 -25.25 -6.45 0.51
CA ASP A 208 -24.57 -7.58 -0.10
C ASP A 208 -25.33 -8.07 -1.34
N SER A 209 -24.58 -8.42 -2.38
CA SER A 209 -25.14 -9.05 -3.57
C SER A 209 -25.56 -10.50 -3.26
N PRO A 210 -26.64 -11.01 -3.85
CA PRO A 210 -27.04 -12.41 -3.73
C PRO A 210 -25.91 -13.35 -4.18
N ILE A 211 -25.79 -14.50 -3.52
CA ILE A 211 -24.79 -15.50 -3.90
C ILE A 211 -25.34 -16.30 -5.06
N ILE A 212 -24.73 -16.15 -6.23
CA ILE A 212 -24.95 -16.98 -7.41
C ILE A 212 -23.68 -17.83 -7.58
N GLY A 213 -23.77 -19.15 -7.40
CA GLY A 213 -22.67 -20.08 -7.69
C GLY A 213 -22.17 -20.95 -6.54
N GLY A 214 -21.46 -22.03 -6.89
CA GLY A 214 -20.90 -23.06 -6.01
C GLY A 214 -19.59 -22.62 -5.33
N ARG A 215 -19.14 -23.42 -4.34
CA ARG A 215 -17.85 -23.22 -3.66
C ARG A 215 -16.69 -23.68 -4.53
N LEU A 216 -15.74 -22.83 -4.82
CA LEU A 216 -14.44 -23.26 -5.35
C LEU A 216 -13.60 -23.89 -4.23
N PRO A 217 -13.02 -25.08 -4.42
CA PRO A 217 -12.11 -25.68 -3.45
C PRO A 217 -10.83 -24.83 -3.37
N LEU A 218 -10.43 -24.43 -2.16
CA LEU A 218 -9.10 -23.89 -1.91
C LEU A 218 -8.16 -25.06 -1.67
N THR A 219 -7.33 -25.37 -2.65
CA THR A 219 -6.18 -26.24 -2.47
C THR A 219 -4.91 -25.39 -2.39
N LEU A 220 -4.00 -25.72 -1.47
CA LEU A 220 -2.70 -25.05 -1.34
C LEU A 220 -1.89 -25.14 -2.65
N SER A 221 -2.05 -26.22 -3.42
CA SER A 221 -1.47 -26.38 -4.74
C SER A 221 -1.98 -25.35 -5.74
N ALA A 222 -3.30 -25.11 -5.77
CA ALA A 222 -3.87 -24.07 -6.64
C ALA A 222 -3.37 -22.66 -6.26
N LEU A 223 -3.12 -22.42 -4.97
CA LEU A 223 -2.56 -21.15 -4.50
C LEU A 223 -1.09 -20.99 -4.93
N SER A 224 -0.27 -22.03 -4.81
CA SER A 224 1.15 -21.99 -5.21
C SER A 224 1.33 -21.89 -6.73
N GLU A 225 0.52 -22.59 -7.52
CA GLU A 225 0.49 -22.47 -8.98
C GLU A 225 0.00 -21.08 -9.44
N ALA A 226 -0.91 -20.50 -8.66
CA ALA A 226 -1.40 -19.13 -8.91
C ALA A 226 -0.37 -18.05 -8.58
N MET A 227 0.69 -18.34 -7.82
CA MET A 227 1.69 -17.33 -7.39
C MET A 227 3.00 -17.36 -8.19
N TRP A 228 3.11 -18.19 -9.22
CA TRP A 228 4.37 -18.34 -9.96
C TRP A 228 4.19 -18.06 -11.45
N VAL A 229 5.06 -17.17 -11.98
CA VAL A 229 5.27 -16.96 -13.41
C VAL A 229 6.76 -17.24 -13.71
N SER A 230 7.06 -18.08 -14.69
CA SER A 230 8.43 -18.44 -15.02
C SER A 230 9.19 -17.26 -15.63
N PRO A 231 10.28 -16.76 -15.00
CA PRO A 231 11.06 -15.65 -15.54
C PRO A 231 11.76 -15.98 -16.87
N ARG A 232 11.98 -17.26 -17.15
CA ARG A 232 12.61 -17.71 -18.40
C ARG A 232 11.63 -17.71 -19.56
N ALA A 233 10.37 -18.06 -19.30
CA ALA A 233 9.32 -18.05 -20.32
C ALA A 233 8.84 -16.61 -20.63
N TYR A 234 8.78 -15.75 -19.61
CA TYR A 234 8.27 -14.37 -19.71
C TYR A 234 9.28 -13.36 -19.15
N PRO A 235 10.41 -13.12 -19.84
CA PRO A 235 11.49 -12.28 -19.34
C PRO A 235 11.06 -10.80 -19.15
N ASP A 236 10.21 -10.27 -20.00
CA ASP A 236 9.73 -8.88 -19.88
C ASP A 236 8.85 -8.69 -18.67
N PHE A 237 8.00 -9.68 -18.33
CA PHE A 237 7.25 -9.69 -17.07
C PHE A 237 8.17 -9.71 -15.85
N ALA A 238 9.22 -10.55 -15.89
CA ALA A 238 10.19 -10.62 -14.79
C ALA A 238 10.97 -9.32 -14.60
N TRP A 239 11.38 -8.64 -15.69
CA TRP A 239 12.05 -7.34 -15.61
C TRP A 239 11.11 -6.25 -15.08
N ALA A 240 9.84 -6.24 -15.51
CA ALA A 240 8.83 -5.31 -15.00
C ALA A 240 8.57 -5.53 -13.50
N PHE A 241 8.41 -6.79 -13.07
CA PHE A 241 8.24 -7.15 -11.66
C PHE A 241 9.44 -6.73 -10.81
N GLY A 242 10.66 -7.06 -11.25
CA GLY A 242 11.90 -6.69 -10.56
C GLY A 242 12.07 -5.17 -10.46
N GLY A 243 11.81 -4.43 -11.54
CA GLY A 243 11.82 -2.97 -11.56
C GLY A 243 10.83 -2.37 -10.57
N ARG A 244 9.59 -2.90 -10.52
CA ARG A 244 8.55 -2.49 -9.58
C ARG A 244 8.97 -2.72 -8.13
N VAL A 245 9.49 -3.89 -7.81
CA VAL A 245 10.03 -4.23 -6.49
C VAL A 245 11.12 -3.25 -6.10
N ALA A 246 12.10 -3.03 -6.98
CA ALA A 246 13.24 -2.15 -6.70
C ALA A 246 12.79 -0.70 -6.44
N VAL A 247 11.92 -0.12 -7.26
CA VAL A 247 11.40 1.24 -7.06
C VAL A 247 10.62 1.37 -5.76
N ASN A 248 9.77 0.39 -5.43
CA ASN A 248 9.00 0.41 -4.18
C ASN A 248 9.89 0.24 -2.94
N ILE A 249 10.95 -0.60 -2.98
CA ILE A 249 11.94 -0.66 -1.91
C ILE A 249 12.61 0.70 -1.73
N GLY A 250 13.11 1.30 -2.81
CA GLY A 250 13.78 2.61 -2.75
C GLY A 250 12.87 3.70 -2.17
N ASN A 251 11.61 3.77 -2.60
CA ASN A 251 10.63 4.71 -2.06
C ASN A 251 10.36 4.47 -0.57
N ALA A 252 10.15 3.22 -0.16
CA ALA A 252 9.89 2.87 1.22
C ALA A 252 11.10 3.19 2.13
N LEU A 253 12.33 2.87 1.72
CA LEU A 253 13.54 3.23 2.45
C LEU A 253 13.70 4.74 2.59
N GLY A 254 13.36 5.52 1.56
CA GLY A 254 13.45 6.97 1.54
C GLY A 254 12.42 7.68 2.42
N THR A 255 11.30 7.05 2.73
CA THR A 255 10.18 7.71 3.44
C THR A 255 9.94 7.22 4.86
N THR A 256 10.17 5.94 5.16
CA THR A 256 9.72 5.32 6.42
C THR A 256 10.45 5.85 7.67
N TYR A 257 11.72 6.23 7.54
CA TYR A 257 12.56 6.65 8.67
C TYR A 257 12.87 8.14 8.70
N LEU A 258 12.13 8.96 7.95
CA LEU A 258 12.35 10.42 7.89
C LEU A 258 12.23 11.09 9.27
N LEU A 259 11.26 10.70 10.10
CA LEU A 259 11.10 11.27 11.43
C LEU A 259 12.34 11.01 12.30
N TYR A 260 12.89 9.82 12.26
CA TYR A 260 14.10 9.50 13.00
C TYR A 260 15.35 10.19 12.40
N PHE A 261 15.39 10.38 11.09
CA PHE A 261 16.43 11.18 10.45
C PHE A 261 16.39 12.63 10.93
N PHE A 262 15.21 13.24 11.03
CA PHE A 262 15.03 14.60 11.55
C PHE A 262 15.42 14.71 13.01
N THR A 263 15.08 13.72 13.83
CA THR A 263 15.35 13.70 15.28
C THR A 263 16.81 13.40 15.58
N ASN A 264 17.39 12.38 14.93
CA ASN A 264 18.68 11.83 15.33
C ASN A 264 19.86 12.47 14.58
N ASP A 265 19.72 12.67 13.26
CA ASP A 265 20.79 13.14 12.38
C ASP A 265 20.76 14.66 12.23
N LEU A 266 19.61 15.22 11.85
CA LEU A 266 19.45 16.67 11.71
C LEU A 266 19.19 17.40 13.03
N ARG A 267 18.76 16.71 14.08
CA ARG A 267 18.48 17.25 15.42
C ARG A 267 17.56 18.47 15.38
N LEU A 268 16.51 18.41 14.59
CA LEU A 268 15.54 19.49 14.46
C LEU A 268 14.81 19.70 15.80
N LYS A 269 14.43 20.96 16.08
CA LYS A 269 13.65 21.29 17.28
C LYS A 269 12.23 20.77 17.23
N ASP A 270 11.64 20.75 16.02
CA ASP A 270 10.30 20.27 15.75
C ASP A 270 10.32 19.30 14.56
N PRO A 271 10.64 18.02 14.83
CA PRO A 271 10.72 17.01 13.78
C PRO A 271 9.33 16.60 13.22
N ASP A 272 8.26 16.75 14.01
CA ASP A 272 6.91 16.37 13.63
C ASP A 272 6.36 17.33 12.56
N THR A 273 6.50 18.64 12.77
CA THR A 273 6.17 19.67 11.76
C THR A 273 7.06 19.55 10.52
N ALA A 274 8.36 19.29 10.70
CA ALA A 274 9.26 19.04 9.58
C ALA A 274 8.83 17.83 8.71
N LEU A 275 8.35 16.76 9.35
CA LEU A 275 7.79 15.61 8.64
C LEU A 275 6.53 15.98 7.86
N LEU A 276 5.64 16.78 8.45
CA LEU A 276 4.44 17.27 7.79
C LEU A 276 4.79 18.09 6.54
N GLU A 277 5.72 19.04 6.64
CA GLU A 277 6.15 19.89 5.52
C GLU A 277 6.75 19.07 4.37
N VAL A 278 7.69 18.18 4.65
CA VAL A 278 8.31 17.32 3.64
C VAL A 278 7.28 16.40 2.99
N THR A 279 6.38 15.81 3.80
CA THR A 279 5.31 14.94 3.29
C THR A 279 4.33 15.72 2.42
N ALA A 280 3.97 16.96 2.79
CA ALA A 280 3.11 17.82 2.00
C ALA A 280 3.72 18.09 0.62
N ILE A 281 5.01 18.48 0.57
CA ILE A 281 5.73 18.70 -0.69
C ILE A 281 5.77 17.41 -1.52
N TYR A 282 6.14 16.28 -0.91
CA TYR A 282 6.15 14.98 -1.58
C TYR A 282 4.79 14.64 -2.20
N LEU A 283 3.68 14.83 -1.48
CA LEU A 283 2.34 14.53 -1.96
C LEU A 283 1.88 15.48 -3.06
N VAL A 284 2.18 16.78 -2.97
CA VAL A 284 1.87 17.76 -4.01
C VAL A 284 2.53 17.38 -5.32
N PHE A 285 3.83 17.09 -5.30
CA PHE A 285 4.56 16.69 -6.49
C PHE A 285 4.12 15.31 -7.00
N THR A 286 3.79 14.37 -6.10
CA THR A 286 3.21 13.07 -6.47
C THR A 286 1.90 13.26 -7.23
N LEU A 287 0.99 14.10 -6.75
CA LEU A 287 -0.29 14.35 -7.42
C LEU A 287 -0.10 15.01 -8.78
N ILE A 288 0.71 16.07 -8.86
CA ILE A 288 0.99 16.77 -10.12
C ILE A 288 1.52 15.80 -11.18
N THR A 289 2.50 14.98 -10.82
CA THR A 289 3.16 14.08 -11.78
C THR A 289 2.36 12.82 -12.07
N THR A 290 1.50 12.36 -11.15
CA THR A 290 0.56 11.26 -11.42
C THR A 290 -0.42 11.65 -12.54
N TYR A 291 -0.99 12.85 -12.48
CA TYR A 291 -1.90 13.32 -13.54
C TYR A 291 -1.14 13.72 -14.81
N GLY A 292 -0.12 14.57 -14.68
CA GLY A 292 0.66 15.08 -15.82
C GLY A 292 1.47 13.99 -16.51
N GLY A 293 2.12 13.11 -15.75
CA GLY A 293 2.93 12.00 -16.26
C GLY A 293 2.12 10.99 -17.07
N GLY A 294 0.90 10.65 -16.61
CA GLY A 294 0.00 9.77 -17.35
C GLY A 294 -0.37 10.33 -18.71
N VAL A 295 -0.83 11.58 -18.76
CA VAL A 295 -1.21 12.24 -20.01
C VAL A 295 -0.01 12.34 -20.97
N LEU A 296 1.17 12.71 -20.45
CA LEU A 296 2.36 12.88 -21.26
C LEU A 296 2.92 11.54 -21.76
N SER A 297 2.85 10.49 -20.95
CA SER A 297 3.23 9.14 -21.32
C SER A 297 2.31 8.57 -22.42
N ASP A 298 0.99 8.75 -22.29
CA ASP A 298 0.03 8.29 -23.29
C ASP A 298 0.19 9.01 -24.63
N ARG A 299 0.46 10.33 -24.61
CA ARG A 299 0.71 11.11 -25.84
C ARG A 299 2.01 10.73 -26.54
N SER A 300 3.07 10.44 -25.77
CA SER A 300 4.38 10.11 -26.32
C SER A 300 4.53 8.65 -26.73
N GLY A 301 3.73 7.74 -26.17
CA GLY A 301 3.84 6.30 -26.35
C GLY A 301 5.11 5.67 -25.78
N ARG A 302 5.96 6.44 -25.07
CA ARG A 302 7.27 6.01 -24.57
C ARG A 302 7.24 5.62 -23.10
N ARG A 303 6.37 4.68 -22.73
CA ARG A 303 6.12 4.29 -21.32
C ARG A 303 7.39 3.89 -20.57
N ARG A 304 8.27 3.13 -21.22
CA ARG A 304 9.55 2.69 -20.64
C ARG A 304 10.45 3.87 -20.21
N MET A 305 10.54 4.90 -21.06
CA MET A 305 11.33 6.09 -20.75
C MET A 305 10.77 6.84 -19.54
N PHE A 306 9.45 6.97 -19.43
CA PHE A 306 8.82 7.65 -18.28
C PHE A 306 9.09 6.94 -16.96
N VAL A 307 8.98 5.60 -16.92
CA VAL A 307 9.28 4.82 -15.71
C VAL A 307 10.76 4.93 -15.34
N ALA A 308 11.66 4.91 -16.34
CA ALA A 308 13.08 5.08 -16.08
C ALA A 308 13.42 6.48 -15.54
N VAL A 309 12.88 7.55 -16.13
CA VAL A 309 13.04 8.92 -15.63
C VAL A 309 12.46 9.07 -14.23
N ALA A 310 11.28 8.50 -13.97
CA ALA A 310 10.66 8.47 -12.67
C ALA A 310 11.56 7.82 -11.60
N SER A 311 12.20 6.71 -11.95
CA SER A 311 13.14 6.01 -11.06
C SER A 311 14.43 6.82 -10.85
N VAL A 312 14.95 7.48 -11.89
CA VAL A 312 16.12 8.35 -11.79
C VAL A 312 15.84 9.56 -10.89
N LEU A 313 14.67 10.20 -11.00
CA LEU A 313 14.27 11.29 -10.10
C LEU A 313 14.29 10.88 -8.63
N GLN A 314 13.77 9.70 -8.31
CA GLN A 314 13.83 9.16 -6.96
C GLN A 314 15.28 8.87 -6.52
N GLY A 315 16.12 8.35 -7.42
CA GLY A 315 17.54 8.12 -7.16
C GLY A 315 18.28 9.43 -6.89
N VAL A 316 18.00 10.49 -7.64
CA VAL A 316 18.56 11.85 -7.42
C VAL A 316 18.16 12.38 -6.05
N ALA A 317 16.90 12.22 -5.63
CA ALA A 317 16.44 12.61 -4.31
C ALA A 317 17.28 11.93 -3.20
N ALA A 318 17.50 10.62 -3.34
CA ALA A 318 18.32 9.86 -2.39
C ALA A 318 19.79 10.34 -2.37
N VAL A 319 20.40 10.58 -3.54
CA VAL A 319 21.79 11.09 -3.67
C VAL A 319 21.94 12.47 -3.02
N LEU A 320 20.96 13.35 -3.18
CA LEU A 320 20.97 14.66 -2.53
C LEU A 320 21.07 14.55 -1.00
N LEU A 321 20.33 13.62 -0.38
CA LEU A 321 20.36 13.39 1.06
C LEU A 321 21.67 12.73 1.53
N VAL A 322 22.32 11.94 0.68
CA VAL A 322 23.65 11.37 0.97
C VAL A 322 24.72 12.45 1.02
N ILE A 323 24.70 13.39 0.04
CA ILE A 323 25.75 14.38 -0.12
C ILE A 323 25.57 15.57 0.84
N TRP A 324 24.36 16.09 0.94
CA TRP A 324 24.02 17.29 1.72
C TRP A 324 22.83 17.04 2.66
N PRO A 325 23.01 16.30 3.77
CA PRO A 325 21.94 16.05 4.72
C PRO A 325 21.57 17.34 5.47
N SER A 326 20.53 18.01 5.02
CA SER A 326 19.98 19.21 5.65
C SER A 326 18.46 19.25 5.48
N PHE A 327 17.75 20.03 6.29
CA PHE A 327 16.31 20.18 6.16
C PHE A 327 15.91 20.77 4.79
N GLY A 328 16.60 21.84 4.35
CA GLY A 328 16.35 22.42 3.02
C GLY A 328 16.56 21.42 1.88
N THR A 329 17.62 20.60 1.96
CA THR A 329 17.84 19.52 0.98
C THR A 329 16.75 18.48 1.04
N THR A 330 16.22 18.17 2.23
CA THR A 330 15.13 17.18 2.38
C THR A 330 13.83 17.67 1.76
N LEU A 331 13.52 18.97 1.81
CA LEU A 331 12.36 19.55 1.10
C LEU A 331 12.50 19.37 -0.43
N VAL A 332 13.69 19.66 -0.97
CA VAL A 332 14.00 19.46 -2.40
C VAL A 332 13.95 17.97 -2.76
N ALA A 333 14.56 17.12 -1.95
CA ALA A 333 14.52 15.66 -2.14
C ALA A 333 13.09 15.12 -2.08
N GLY A 334 12.25 15.65 -1.18
CA GLY A 334 10.82 15.35 -1.10
C GLY A 334 10.09 15.66 -2.40
N ALA A 335 10.38 16.82 -3.02
CA ALA A 335 9.80 17.18 -4.31
C ALA A 335 10.24 16.22 -5.44
N PHE A 336 11.53 15.90 -5.53
CA PHE A 336 12.04 14.94 -6.52
C PHE A 336 11.50 13.51 -6.30
N LEU A 337 11.46 13.05 -5.04
CA LEU A 337 10.94 11.73 -4.68
C LEU A 337 9.44 11.65 -5.03
N GLY A 338 8.67 12.68 -4.68
CA GLY A 338 7.25 12.76 -5.00
C GLY A 338 6.99 12.82 -6.50
N ALA A 339 7.74 13.66 -7.22
CA ALA A 339 7.64 13.75 -8.68
C ALA A 339 7.96 12.41 -9.34
N GLY A 340 9.02 11.74 -8.91
CA GLY A 340 9.40 10.43 -9.41
C GLY A 340 8.36 9.36 -9.10
N TYR A 341 7.89 9.29 -7.86
CA TYR A 341 6.93 8.26 -7.47
C TYR A 341 5.56 8.46 -8.13
N GLY A 342 5.08 9.70 -8.25
CA GLY A 342 3.84 10.00 -8.95
C GLY A 342 3.89 9.64 -10.43
N ALA A 343 4.99 9.99 -11.12
CA ALA A 343 5.21 9.60 -12.51
C ALA A 343 5.31 8.07 -12.67
N PHE A 344 5.95 7.38 -11.73
CA PHE A 344 5.99 5.92 -11.68
C PHE A 344 4.58 5.34 -11.55
N LEU A 345 3.80 5.75 -10.55
CA LEU A 345 2.44 5.24 -10.32
C LEU A 345 1.52 5.39 -11.53
N SER A 346 1.63 6.52 -12.26
CA SER A 346 0.77 6.81 -13.41
C SER A 346 1.04 5.90 -14.61
N VAL A 347 2.30 5.49 -14.82
CA VAL A 347 2.71 4.73 -16.01
C VAL A 347 2.88 3.24 -15.74
N ASP A 348 3.24 2.87 -14.51
CA ASP A 348 3.54 1.49 -14.11
C ASP A 348 2.36 0.54 -14.34
N GLN A 349 1.13 0.92 -14.00
CA GLN A 349 -0.05 0.09 -14.24
C GLN A 349 -0.29 -0.16 -15.74
N ALA A 350 -0.07 0.87 -16.56
CA ALA A 350 -0.21 0.75 -18.00
C ALA A 350 0.92 -0.08 -18.63
N LEU A 351 2.13 0.01 -18.08
CA LEU A 351 3.27 -0.82 -18.47
C LEU A 351 3.02 -2.29 -18.13
N VAL A 352 2.58 -2.55 -16.90
CA VAL A 352 2.27 -3.91 -16.43
C VAL A 352 1.25 -4.60 -17.33
N THR A 353 0.18 -3.92 -17.71
CA THR A 353 -0.85 -4.52 -18.59
C THR A 353 -0.34 -4.91 -19.97
N GLN A 354 0.78 -4.36 -20.41
CA GLN A 354 1.40 -4.68 -21.71
C GLN A 354 2.39 -5.86 -21.66
N VAL A 355 2.92 -6.18 -20.48
CA VAL A 355 3.85 -7.29 -20.28
C VAL A 355 3.19 -8.54 -19.71
N LEU A 356 1.87 -8.54 -19.51
CA LEU A 356 1.15 -9.72 -19.02
C LEU A 356 1.27 -10.86 -20.02
N PRO A 357 1.60 -12.10 -19.54
CA PRO A 357 1.80 -13.26 -20.40
C PRO A 357 0.60 -13.59 -21.29
N ASP A 358 -0.56 -13.82 -20.69
CA ASP A 358 -1.75 -14.30 -21.37
C ASP A 358 -3.04 -13.59 -20.94
N ALA A 359 -4.01 -13.51 -21.84
CA ALA A 359 -5.31 -12.92 -21.56
C ALA A 359 -6.12 -13.72 -20.51
N GLU A 360 -5.94 -15.04 -20.48
CA GLU A 360 -6.66 -15.95 -19.58
C GLU A 360 -6.13 -15.89 -18.14
N THR A 361 -4.84 -15.57 -17.94
CA THR A 361 -4.19 -15.51 -16.63
C THR A 361 -4.05 -14.11 -16.06
N ARG A 362 -4.61 -13.09 -16.69
CA ARG A 362 -4.46 -11.66 -16.31
C ARG A 362 -4.70 -11.37 -14.83
N ALA A 363 -5.70 -11.97 -14.22
CA ALA A 363 -6.02 -11.73 -12.80
C ALA A 363 -4.92 -12.26 -11.89
N LYS A 364 -4.38 -13.45 -12.19
CA LYS A 364 -3.24 -14.07 -11.52
C LYS A 364 -2.00 -13.17 -11.64
N ASP A 365 -1.66 -12.78 -12.86
CA ASP A 365 -0.44 -12.04 -13.16
C ASP A 365 -0.45 -10.64 -12.55
N LEU A 366 -1.61 -9.96 -12.53
CA LEU A 366 -1.82 -8.72 -11.79
C LEU A 366 -1.70 -8.91 -10.27
N GLY A 367 -2.16 -10.05 -9.74
CA GLY A 367 -1.98 -10.44 -8.35
C GLY A 367 -0.49 -10.54 -7.99
N ILE A 368 0.32 -11.21 -8.82
CA ILE A 368 1.77 -11.31 -8.66
C ILE A 368 2.41 -9.91 -8.71
N MET A 369 2.01 -9.06 -9.65
CA MET A 369 2.52 -7.69 -9.73
C MET A 369 2.19 -6.87 -8.47
N ASN A 370 1.03 -7.07 -7.84
CA ASN A 370 0.70 -6.41 -6.58
C ASN A 370 1.57 -6.88 -5.40
N ILE A 371 2.05 -8.13 -5.42
CA ILE A 371 3.06 -8.61 -4.47
C ILE A 371 4.33 -7.75 -4.58
N GLY A 372 4.74 -7.38 -5.80
CA GLY A 372 5.88 -6.49 -6.05
C GLY A 372 5.74 -5.07 -5.48
N THR A 373 4.55 -4.66 -5.07
CA THR A 373 4.32 -3.40 -4.35
C THR A 373 4.25 -3.62 -2.83
N ASN A 374 3.54 -4.65 -2.38
CA ASN A 374 3.22 -4.85 -0.96
C ASN A 374 4.39 -5.48 -0.18
N VAL A 375 5.12 -6.43 -0.77
CA VAL A 375 6.26 -7.08 -0.10
C VAL A 375 7.38 -6.10 0.21
N PRO A 376 7.80 -5.19 -0.69
CA PRO A 376 8.73 -4.12 -0.37
C PRO A 376 8.33 -3.29 0.84
N GLN A 377 7.08 -2.90 0.94
CA GLN A 377 6.56 -2.10 2.07
C GLN A 377 6.65 -2.85 3.41
N ALA A 378 6.49 -4.17 3.40
CA ALA A 378 6.61 -5.00 4.59
C ALA A 378 8.08 -5.23 5.01
N ILE A 379 8.99 -5.38 4.04
CA ILE A 379 10.40 -5.73 4.29
C ILE A 379 11.26 -4.47 4.52
N ALA A 380 10.98 -3.36 3.84
CA ALA A 380 11.80 -2.15 3.90
C ALA A 380 12.04 -1.62 5.32
N PRO A 381 11.07 -1.62 6.25
CA PRO A 381 11.32 -1.16 7.62
C PRO A 381 12.38 -1.99 8.35
N VAL A 382 12.37 -3.32 8.17
CA VAL A 382 13.37 -4.22 8.78
C VAL A 382 14.75 -3.99 8.19
N VAL A 383 14.83 -3.91 6.86
CA VAL A 383 16.09 -3.63 6.16
C VAL A 383 16.63 -2.26 6.55
N ALA A 384 15.79 -1.25 6.63
CA ALA A 384 16.17 0.10 7.04
C ALA A 384 16.73 0.11 8.46
N ALA A 385 16.08 -0.58 9.41
CA ALA A 385 16.57 -0.68 10.78
C ALA A 385 17.98 -1.30 10.83
N LEU A 386 18.19 -2.42 10.13
CA LEU A 386 19.50 -3.09 10.06
C LEU A 386 20.57 -2.17 9.43
N VAL A 387 20.23 -1.45 8.37
CA VAL A 387 21.16 -0.52 7.72
C VAL A 387 21.53 0.65 8.64
N ILE A 388 20.54 1.23 9.32
CA ILE A 388 20.77 2.36 10.22
C ILE A 388 21.63 1.93 11.43
N ASP A 389 21.32 0.78 12.04
CA ASP A 389 21.96 0.36 13.29
C ASP A 389 23.36 -0.26 13.06
N GLN A 390 23.58 -0.94 11.92
CA GLN A 390 24.78 -1.77 11.71
C GLN A 390 25.68 -1.31 10.57
N LEU A 391 25.17 -0.58 9.56
CA LEU A 391 25.92 -0.31 8.33
C LEU A 391 26.32 1.15 8.11
N GLY A 392 26.01 2.06 9.04
CA GLY A 392 26.50 3.44 8.95
C GLY A 392 25.43 4.53 8.90
N GLY A 393 24.23 4.26 9.41
CA GLY A 393 23.21 5.26 9.66
C GLY A 393 22.39 5.69 8.44
N TYR A 394 21.80 6.88 8.55
CA TYR A 394 20.82 7.37 7.55
C TYR A 394 21.43 7.65 6.18
N ARG A 395 22.69 8.08 6.10
CA ARG A 395 23.35 8.29 4.79
C ARG A 395 23.46 7.01 3.98
N VAL A 396 23.81 5.90 4.67
CA VAL A 396 23.88 4.58 4.01
C VAL A 396 22.48 4.11 3.63
N LEU A 397 21.45 4.37 4.47
CA LEU A 397 20.05 4.09 4.14
C LEU A 397 19.63 4.78 2.83
N PHE A 398 19.90 6.09 2.70
CA PHE A 398 19.58 6.83 1.48
C PHE A 398 20.41 6.37 0.28
N ALA A 399 21.67 5.96 0.48
CA ALA A 399 22.45 5.35 -0.59
C ALA A 399 21.81 4.04 -1.10
N PHE A 400 21.34 3.17 -0.19
CA PHE A 400 20.58 1.97 -0.57
C PHE A 400 19.29 2.34 -1.32
N ALA A 401 18.53 3.33 -0.83
CA ALA A 401 17.33 3.81 -1.51
C ALA A 401 17.65 4.24 -2.95
N GLY A 402 18.73 5.01 -3.15
CA GLY A 402 19.20 5.42 -4.46
C GLY A 402 19.62 4.25 -5.35
N ILE A 403 20.38 3.28 -4.82
CA ILE A 403 20.80 2.08 -5.55
C ILE A 403 19.58 1.30 -6.05
N PHE A 404 18.59 1.06 -5.19
CA PHE A 404 17.38 0.33 -5.57
C PHE A 404 16.57 1.06 -6.63
N THR A 405 16.42 2.38 -6.54
CA THR A 405 15.69 3.16 -7.56
C THR A 405 16.44 3.19 -8.90
N PHE A 406 17.76 3.32 -8.92
CA PHE A 406 18.56 3.22 -10.14
C PHE A 406 18.55 1.80 -10.73
N LEU A 407 18.57 0.76 -9.90
CA LEU A 407 18.35 -0.61 -10.37
C LEU A 407 16.98 -0.76 -11.03
N GLY A 408 15.94 -0.17 -10.45
CA GLY A 408 14.61 -0.13 -11.06
C GLY A 408 14.64 0.49 -12.46
N ALA A 409 15.32 1.62 -12.63
CA ALA A 409 15.50 2.25 -13.94
C ALA A 409 16.18 1.32 -14.94
N THR A 410 17.27 0.65 -14.55
CA THR A 410 18.01 -0.27 -15.45
C THR A 410 17.18 -1.50 -15.81
N MET A 411 16.41 -2.05 -14.88
CA MET A 411 15.52 -3.20 -15.12
C MET A 411 14.44 -2.87 -16.15
N VAL A 412 13.83 -1.69 -16.04
CA VAL A 412 12.80 -1.25 -16.98
C VAL A 412 13.38 -1.08 -18.40
N TYR A 413 14.63 -0.65 -18.55
CA TYR A 413 15.28 -0.59 -19.87
C TYR A 413 15.50 -1.96 -20.51
N ARG A 414 15.53 -3.05 -19.73
CA ARG A 414 15.65 -4.41 -20.24
C ARG A 414 14.37 -4.99 -20.86
N ILE A 415 13.23 -4.35 -20.66
CA ILE A 415 11.94 -4.75 -21.26
C ILE A 415 12.00 -4.48 -22.77
N LYS A 416 11.81 -5.50 -23.59
CA LYS A 416 11.92 -5.41 -25.04
C LYS A 416 10.58 -5.22 -25.76
N SER A 417 9.49 -5.71 -25.16
CA SER A 417 8.13 -5.65 -25.77
C SER A 417 7.51 -4.25 -25.78
N ILE A 418 8.08 -3.27 -25.07
CA ILE A 418 7.53 -1.93 -24.92
C ILE A 418 8.53 -0.88 -25.43
N LYS A 419 8.00 0.20 -26.03
CA LYS A 419 8.80 1.38 -26.47
C LYS A 419 8.87 2.46 -25.42
#